data_199570879f0f1afe326d6733db53a653
#
_entry.id   199570879f0f1afe326d6733db53a653
#
_cell.length_a   1.000
_cell.length_b   1.000
_cell.length_c   1.000
_cell.angle_alpha   90.00
_cell.angle_beta   90.00
_cell.angle_gamma   90.00
#
_symmetry.space_group_name_H-M   'P 1'
#
loop_
_entity.id
_entity.type
_entity.pdbx_description
1 polymer ?
#
loop_
_entity_poly.entity_id
_entity_poly.type
_entity_poly.pdbx_seq_one_letter_code
_entity_poly.pdbx_strand_id
1 'polypeptide(L)' 'MRRISFLPDAFEHFNLWSLENKKIHSRIIELIRDAGRNPFSGIGKPAPLKHELKGLWSRRITDEHRMVYKVNN' A
#
# COMPACT_ATOMS: atom_id res chain seq x y z
N MET A 1 -12.08 -11.79 -6.32
CA MET A 1 -11.28 -10.78 -5.59
C MET A 1 -9.88 -10.72 -6.16
N ARG A 2 -9.37 -9.53 -6.42
CA ARG A 2 -8.01 -9.35 -6.93
C ARG A 2 -7.01 -9.53 -5.81
N ARG A 3 -5.86 -10.11 -6.16
CA ARG A 3 -4.79 -10.32 -5.21
C ARG A 3 -3.90 -9.10 -5.14
N ILE A 4 -3.59 -8.66 -3.92
CA ILE A 4 -2.65 -7.56 -3.68
C ILE A 4 -1.36 -8.16 -3.12
N SER A 5 -0.24 -7.80 -3.71
CA SER A 5 1.08 -8.25 -3.27
C SER A 5 1.91 -7.06 -2.81
N PHE A 6 2.73 -7.27 -1.79
CA PHE A 6 3.62 -6.25 -1.26
C PHE A 6 5.07 -6.64 -1.52
N LEU A 7 5.91 -5.63 -1.73
CA LEU A 7 7.35 -5.85 -1.80
C LEU A 7 7.86 -6.25 -0.41
N PRO A 8 8.93 -7.06 -0.32
CA PRO A 8 9.45 -7.50 0.98
C PRO A 8 9.74 -6.35 1.95
N ASP A 9 10.33 -5.27 1.46
CA ASP A 9 10.64 -4.11 2.31
C ASP A 9 9.38 -3.46 2.87
N ALA A 10 8.33 -3.39 2.07
CA ALA A 10 7.06 -2.82 2.52
C ALA A 10 6.44 -3.67 3.64
N PHE A 11 6.56 -4.99 3.54
CA PHE A 11 6.05 -5.89 4.57
C PHE A 11 6.82 -5.74 5.89
N GLU A 12 8.14 -5.59 5.82
CA GLU A 12 8.95 -5.33 7.02
C GLU A 12 8.59 -4.00 7.66
N HIS A 13 8.43 -2.95 6.88
CA HIS A 13 8.01 -1.65 7.40
C HIS A 13 6.65 -1.72 8.08
N PHE A 14 5.73 -2.48 7.50
CA PHE A 14 4.42 -2.70 8.11
C PHE A 14 4.55 -3.34 9.49
N ASN A 15 5.40 -4.35 9.64
CA ASN A 15 5.62 -5.03 10.92
C ASN A 15 6.24 -4.09 11.95
N LEU A 16 7.24 -3.30 11.55
CA LEU A 16 7.87 -2.33 12.44
C LEU A 16 6.87 -1.29 12.93
N TRP A 17 6.05 -0.76 12.03
CA TRP A 17 5.06 0.24 12.38
C TRP A 17 3.95 -0.29 13.28
N SER A 18 3.62 -1.57 13.16
CA SER A 18 2.62 -2.16 14.03
C SER A 18 3.06 -2.16 15.50
N LEU A 19 4.38 -2.18 15.73
CA LEU A 19 4.95 -2.13 17.07
C LEU A 19 5.11 -0.70 17.58
N GLU A 20 5.43 0.25 16.70
CA GLU A 20 5.80 1.61 17.08
C GLU A 20 4.67 2.64 17.03
N ASN A 21 3.72 2.49 16.12
CA ASN A 21 2.68 3.49 15.93
C ASN A 21 1.35 2.87 15.50
N LYS A 22 0.42 2.80 16.44
CA LYS A 22 -0.89 2.20 16.19
C LYS A 22 -1.72 2.97 15.15
N LYS A 23 -1.57 4.29 15.07
CA LYS A 23 -2.32 5.10 14.09
C LYS A 23 -1.86 4.79 12.67
N ILE A 24 -0.55 4.69 12.47
CA ILE A 24 0.01 4.33 11.16
C ILE A 24 -0.38 2.90 10.81
N HIS A 25 -0.32 1.99 11.75
CA HIS A 25 -0.75 0.61 11.54
C HIS A 25 -2.20 0.54 11.09
N SER A 26 -3.10 1.24 11.79
CA SER A 26 -4.52 1.28 11.42
C SER A 26 -4.72 1.87 10.02
N ARG A 27 -3.97 2.91 9.68
CA ARG A 27 -4.03 3.52 8.35
C ARG A 27 -3.62 2.54 7.27
N ILE A 28 -2.56 1.76 7.50
CA ILE A 28 -2.09 0.77 6.54
C ILE A 28 -3.16 -0.32 6.35
N ILE A 29 -3.78 -0.78 7.43
CA ILE A 29 -4.87 -1.77 7.35
C ILE A 29 -6.02 -1.24 6.48
N GLU A 30 -6.42 0.02 6.67
CA GLU A 30 -7.47 0.63 5.86
C GLU A 30 -7.07 0.66 4.39
N LEU A 31 -5.82 1.03 4.09
CA LEU A 31 -5.32 1.09 2.73
C LEU A 31 -5.31 -0.29 2.06
N ILE A 32 -4.90 -1.31 2.81
CA ILE A 32 -4.89 -2.68 2.31
C ILE A 32 -6.30 -3.15 1.97
N ARG A 33 -7.26 -2.90 2.85
CA ARG A 33 -8.66 -3.28 2.62
C ARG A 33 -9.24 -2.55 1.42
N ASP A 34 -8.98 -1.25 1.33
CA ASP A 34 -9.49 -0.46 0.22
C ASP A 34 -8.88 -0.88 -1.11
N ALA A 35 -7.57 -1.16 -1.12
CA ALA A 35 -6.89 -1.66 -2.33
C ALA A 35 -7.43 -3.02 -2.77
N GLY A 36 -7.84 -3.86 -1.83
CA GLY A 36 -8.46 -5.15 -2.14
C GLY A 36 -9.81 -5.00 -2.81
N ARG A 37 -10.54 -3.93 -2.49
CA ARG A 37 -11.84 -3.63 -3.11
C ARG A 37 -11.68 -2.88 -4.43
N ASN A 38 -10.86 -1.83 -4.43
CA ASN A 38 -10.66 -0.93 -5.56
C ASN A 38 -9.17 -0.66 -5.74
N PRO A 39 -8.44 -1.55 -6.47
CA PRO A 39 -6.98 -1.43 -6.57
C PRO A 39 -6.49 -0.12 -7.21
N PHE A 40 -7.32 0.52 -8.02
CA PHE A 40 -6.92 1.67 -8.83
C PHE A 40 -7.55 2.98 -8.41
N SER A 41 -8.39 2.97 -7.39
CA SER A 41 -9.07 4.16 -6.89
C SER A 41 -9.35 4.02 -5.39
N GLY A 42 -9.68 5.13 -4.75
CA GLY A 42 -10.05 5.14 -3.35
C GLY A 42 -9.12 5.96 -2.47
N ILE A 43 -8.96 5.56 -1.21
CA ILE A 43 -8.19 6.34 -0.24
C ILE A 43 -6.69 6.26 -0.48
N GLY A 44 -5.97 7.27 0.00
CA GLY A 44 -4.51 7.30 -0.11
C GLY A 44 -4.00 7.72 -1.48
N LYS A 45 -4.83 8.28 -2.34
CA LYS A 45 -4.46 8.75 -3.67
C LYS A 45 -3.68 7.71 -4.47
N PRO A 46 -4.31 6.57 -4.81
CA PRO A 46 -3.63 5.53 -5.58
C PRO A 46 -3.12 6.06 -6.92
N ALA A 47 -1.87 5.78 -7.22
CA ALA A 47 -1.23 6.24 -8.45
C ALA A 47 -0.31 5.14 -9.01
N PRO A 48 -0.31 4.97 -10.35
CA PRO A 48 0.60 4.00 -10.96
C PRO A 48 2.03 4.54 -10.95
N LEU A 49 2.99 3.65 -10.78
CA LEU A 49 4.40 3.99 -10.87
C LEU A 49 4.87 3.84 -12.31
N LYS A 50 5.98 4.51 -12.64
CA LYS A 50 6.49 4.61 -13.99
C LYS A 50 7.87 3.98 -14.13
N HIS A 51 8.34 3.87 -15.38
CA HIS A 51 9.69 3.38 -15.72
C HIS A 51 9.91 1.95 -15.23
N GLU A 52 10.96 1.71 -14.49
CA GLU A 52 11.31 0.38 -13.98
C GLU A 52 10.25 -0.20 -13.05
N LEU A 53 9.44 0.67 -12.45
CA LEU A 53 8.40 0.26 -11.51
C LEU A 53 7.03 0.16 -12.17
N LYS A 54 6.97 0.18 -13.50
CA LYS A 54 5.72 0.06 -14.23
C LYS A 54 4.99 -1.23 -13.85
N GLY A 55 3.69 -1.11 -13.59
CA GLY A 55 2.88 -2.24 -13.12
C GLY A 55 2.66 -2.24 -11.62
N LEU A 56 3.40 -1.42 -10.90
CA LEU A 56 3.20 -1.22 -9.47
C LEU A 56 2.37 0.04 -9.22
N TRP A 57 1.75 0.08 -8.07
CA TRP A 57 0.92 1.21 -7.62
C TRP A 57 1.36 1.65 -6.25
N SER A 58 1.07 2.90 -5.91
CA SER A 58 1.37 3.40 -4.57
C SER A 58 0.16 4.12 -4.00
N ARG A 59 0.05 4.08 -2.67
CA ARG A 59 -0.93 4.86 -1.91
C ARG A 59 -0.22 5.56 -0.77
N ARG A 60 -0.64 6.78 -0.46
CA ARG A 60 -0.04 7.57 0.61
C ARG A 60 -0.47 7.03 1.97
N ILE A 61 0.50 6.76 2.83
CA ILE A 61 0.28 6.40 4.23
C ILE A 61 0.32 7.66 5.07
N THR A 62 1.42 8.40 4.96
CA THR A 62 1.64 9.72 5.58
C THR A 62 2.22 10.64 4.52
N ASP A 63 2.52 11.89 4.89
CA ASP A 63 3.14 12.83 3.95
C ASP A 63 4.51 12.34 3.45
N GLU A 64 5.20 11.54 4.25
CA GLU A 64 6.55 11.05 3.92
C GLU A 64 6.57 9.63 3.38
N HIS A 65 5.56 8.81 3.67
CA HIS A 65 5.60 7.39 3.38
C HIS A 65 4.45 6.95 2.48
N ARG A 66 4.77 6.02 1.57
CA ARG A 66 3.79 5.44 0.65
C ARG A 66 3.84 3.93 0.71
N MET A 67 2.70 3.31 0.54
CA MET A 67 2.57 1.87 0.38
C MET A 67 2.67 1.52 -1.10
N VAL A 68 3.62 0.65 -1.46
CA VAL A 68 3.78 0.20 -2.85
C VAL A 68 3.27 -1.22 -2.96
N TYR A 69 2.43 -1.47 -3.95
CA TYR A 69 1.80 -2.77 -4.10
C TYR A 69 1.62 -3.14 -5.58
N LYS A 70 1.44 -4.43 -5.83
CA LYS A 70 1.16 -4.97 -7.15
C LYS A 70 -0.23 -5.59 -7.15
N VAL A 71 -0.99 -5.35 -8.21
CA VAL A 71 -2.32 -5.93 -8.36
C VAL A 71 -2.21 -7.14 -9.27
N ASN A 72 -2.61 -8.30 -8.78
CA ASN A 72 -2.62 -9.56 -9.51
C ASN A 72 -4.07 -9.98 -9.76
N ASN A 73 -4.33 -10.41 -10.98
CA ASN A 73 -5.65 -10.93 -11.34
C ASN A 73 -5.77 -12.42 -11.08
#